data_05080d59f32903770a3edd63988c6847
#
_entry.id   05080d59f32903770a3edd63988c6847
#
_cell.length_a   1.000
_cell.length_b   1.000
_cell.length_c   1.000
_cell.angle_alpha   90.00
_cell.angle_beta   90.00
_cell.angle_gamma   90.00
#
_symmetry.space_group_name_H-M   'P 1'
#
loop_
_entity.id
_entity.type
_entity.pdbx_description
1 polymer ?
#
loop_
_entity_poly.entity_id
_entity_poly.type
_entity_poly.pdbx_seq_one_letter_code
_entity_poly.pdbx_strand_id
1 'polypeptide(L)'
;MLSPLSPEGGAAATGGRSPAARSSSATAAAGRPARQPATKRAGRLVLAALSLVLIAISMALIGAVALLGPSAAVPNLPSGFPWPLFYLHSGPGSGLVTWCLWLAVAAAAGGLTAGLLAVRRGWQPRPQLLIAGSLIAVLGLMLLPPIGSKDLMDDAVYGRIAARGYSPYKVTPKDFAATGDPIANLRTRHWQNDPSPYGPLMTVTQEAASGLAGDSGAKTMFWLKVWNALAFLAVALALDRMLRSDPARRTRAHLLWTANPLMLLAVMAGGHNDVLGVIFGVLALAAFRRADFMNGLLAGVLAGTAIVLKAPFGLVGAGLAIAAIRSPRALAGLALGGCAVVLPTYALAGKLAITAVTSETGRAFSTYQPWQLLARLAPSLGTLTRADQVALAASIVLAGLLLWRMPAGPAEFPAVRPALALVLAWLIFSPQQRTWYDVMIFPLLALMPATRLDWITIVRAAAAAIAQLPGNITPANDLPWLQRDFNALNTVAVPAVLAVLAIVLVGLCLTGRTAAGLAHRKIRGAPKHAVPG
;
A
#
# COMPACT_ATOMS: atom_id res chain seq x y z
N MET A 1 -58.56 11.74 -40.72
CA MET A 1 -60.00 11.82 -40.85
C MET A 1 -60.55 11.99 -39.44
N LEU A 2 -61.05 13.24 -39.23
CA LEU A 2 -62.23 13.63 -38.49
C LEU A 2 -62.37 13.36 -37.00
N SER A 3 -62.11 14.40 -36.21
CA SER A 3 -62.98 14.79 -35.08
C SER A 3 -64.42 14.95 -35.54
N PRO A 4 -65.47 15.22 -34.70
CA PRO A 4 -65.48 15.95 -33.41
C PRO A 4 -66.62 15.60 -32.41
N LEU A 5 -66.77 16.44 -31.39
CA LEU A 5 -67.89 17.05 -30.71
C LEU A 5 -68.30 16.62 -29.31
N SER A 6 -68.11 17.60 -28.39
CA SER A 6 -68.93 17.78 -27.17
C SER A 6 -70.44 18.06 -27.53
N PRO A 7 -71.39 18.10 -26.57
CA PRO A 7 -71.57 19.25 -25.69
C PRO A 7 -72.21 19.01 -24.28
N GLU A 8 -71.95 19.94 -23.37
CA GLU A 8 -72.84 20.82 -22.60
C GLU A 8 -73.97 20.31 -21.67
N GLY A 9 -74.01 20.96 -20.55
CA GLY A 9 -75.13 21.27 -19.69
C GLY A 9 -74.93 20.87 -18.24
N GLY A 10 -74.96 21.66 -17.23
CA GLY A 10 -75.52 22.97 -17.00
C GLY A 10 -76.04 23.03 -15.56
N ALA A 11 -75.84 24.17 -14.90
CA ALA A 11 -76.57 24.76 -13.80
C ALA A 11 -76.39 24.28 -12.36
N ALA A 12 -75.77 25.12 -11.54
CA ALA A 12 -76.30 26.17 -10.69
C ALA A 12 -76.46 25.84 -9.17
N ALA A 13 -75.64 26.58 -8.40
CA ALA A 13 -75.98 27.43 -7.26
C ALA A 13 -76.36 26.78 -5.91
N THR A 14 -75.59 27.12 -4.90
CA THR A 14 -75.93 28.03 -3.78
C THR A 14 -74.86 27.81 -2.64
N GLY A 15 -74.03 28.77 -2.25
CA GLY A 15 -74.30 29.64 -1.13
C GLY A 15 -73.83 29.03 0.21
N GLY A 16 -72.63 29.40 0.70
CA GLY A 16 -72.22 29.13 2.07
C GLY A 16 -70.90 29.84 2.42
N ARG A 17 -70.95 31.04 2.90
CA ARG A 17 -69.85 31.78 3.49
C ARG A 17 -69.44 31.10 4.78
N SER A 18 -68.11 30.82 4.96
CA SER A 18 -67.53 30.62 6.25
C SER A 18 -66.04 31.06 6.25
N PRO A 19 -65.46 31.44 7.38
CA PRO A 19 -64.51 32.56 7.41
C PRO A 19 -63.06 32.11 7.24
N ALA A 20 -62.25 33.08 6.85
CA ALA A 20 -60.84 33.01 6.59
C ALA A 20 -60.01 32.33 7.71
N ALA A 21 -59.45 31.15 7.43
CA ALA A 21 -58.32 30.61 8.18
C ALA A 21 -57.04 31.24 7.62
N ARG A 22 -56.41 32.09 8.42
CA ARG A 22 -55.08 32.63 8.18
C ARG A 22 -54.11 31.45 8.10
N SER A 23 -53.64 31.10 6.94
CA SER A 23 -52.48 30.23 6.76
C SER A 23 -51.22 30.99 7.17
N SER A 24 -50.76 30.75 8.39
CA SER A 24 -49.42 31.12 8.79
C SER A 24 -48.42 30.30 7.96
N SER A 25 -47.85 30.94 6.95
CA SER A 25 -46.67 30.43 6.23
C SER A 25 -45.50 30.35 7.21
N ALA A 26 -45.39 29.21 7.88
CA ALA A 26 -44.14 28.85 8.59
C ALA A 26 -43.10 28.50 7.50
N THR A 27 -42.41 29.54 7.06
CA THR A 27 -41.15 29.39 6.30
C THR A 27 -40.22 28.53 7.15
N ALA A 28 -40.07 27.27 6.74
CA ALA A 28 -39.08 26.38 7.30
C ALA A 28 -37.70 27.02 7.10
N ALA A 29 -37.20 27.65 8.14
CA ALA A 29 -35.81 28.12 8.22
C ALA A 29 -34.93 26.87 8.09
N ALA A 30 -34.44 26.63 6.87
CA ALA A 30 -33.39 25.64 6.63
C ALA A 30 -32.25 25.92 7.62
N GLY A 31 -32.11 25.05 8.61
CA GLY A 31 -31.16 25.19 9.69
C GLY A 31 -29.74 25.34 9.12
N ARG A 32 -29.19 26.54 9.22
CA ARG A 32 -27.77 26.78 8.95
C ARG A 32 -26.97 25.79 9.79
N PRO A 33 -26.03 25.03 9.19
CA PRO A 33 -25.19 24.11 9.96
C PRO A 33 -24.52 24.89 11.08
N ALA A 34 -24.64 24.41 12.31
CA ALA A 34 -24.09 25.02 13.51
C ALA A 34 -22.62 25.33 13.29
N ARG A 35 -22.24 26.61 13.38
CA ARG A 35 -20.85 27.05 13.26
C ARG A 35 -20.03 26.36 14.34
N GLN A 36 -19.06 25.54 13.94
CA GLN A 36 -18.11 24.93 14.87
C GLN A 36 -17.39 26.03 15.68
N PRO A 37 -17.14 25.82 16.99
CA PRO A 37 -16.39 26.76 17.83
C PRO A 37 -15.06 27.12 17.18
N ALA A 38 -14.68 28.39 17.23
CA ALA A 38 -13.47 28.92 16.60
C ALA A 38 -12.19 28.16 17.00
N THR A 39 -12.10 27.74 18.27
CA THR A 39 -10.97 26.94 18.81
C THR A 39 -10.83 25.58 18.14
N LYS A 40 -11.94 24.88 17.83
CA LYS A 40 -11.90 23.60 17.09
C LYS A 40 -11.47 23.78 15.65
N ARG A 41 -11.86 24.89 15.02
CA ARG A 41 -11.46 25.25 13.65
C ARG A 41 -9.96 25.58 13.59
N ALA A 42 -9.44 26.36 14.53
CA ALA A 42 -8.02 26.71 14.62
C ALA A 42 -7.15 25.45 14.80
N GLY A 43 -7.46 24.58 15.77
CA GLY A 43 -6.72 23.36 16.01
C GLY A 43 -6.73 22.36 14.82
N ARG A 44 -7.80 22.36 14.02
CA ARG A 44 -7.86 21.58 12.77
C ARG A 44 -6.90 22.12 11.72
N LEU A 45 -6.85 23.43 11.52
CA LEU A 45 -6.00 24.07 10.53
C LEU A 45 -4.52 23.94 10.89
N VAL A 46 -4.17 24.05 12.18
CA VAL A 46 -2.79 23.81 12.67
C VAL A 46 -2.34 22.39 12.34
N LEU A 47 -3.15 21.38 12.63
CA LEU A 47 -2.81 19.99 12.30
C LEU A 47 -2.70 19.74 10.79
N ALA A 48 -3.56 20.38 10.00
CA ALA A 48 -3.50 20.28 8.54
C ALA A 48 -2.21 20.91 7.99
N ALA A 49 -1.86 22.10 8.46
CA ALA A 49 -0.63 22.79 8.08
C ALA A 49 0.61 21.97 8.50
N LEU A 50 0.63 21.48 9.75
CA LEU A 50 1.71 20.61 10.25
C LEU A 50 1.86 19.36 9.40
N SER A 51 0.74 18.72 9.01
CA SER A 51 0.78 17.55 8.12
C SER A 51 1.44 17.87 6.79
N LEU A 52 1.00 18.91 6.11
CA LEU A 52 1.53 19.28 4.80
C LEU A 52 3.01 19.69 4.87
N VAL A 53 3.40 20.43 5.89
CA VAL A 53 4.80 20.84 6.12
C VAL A 53 5.69 19.62 6.36
N LEU A 54 5.29 18.71 7.25
CA LEU A 54 6.09 17.50 7.55
C LEU A 54 6.17 16.56 6.34
N ILE A 55 5.09 16.40 5.57
CA ILE A 55 5.12 15.64 4.32
C ILE A 55 6.09 16.28 3.32
N ALA A 56 6.04 17.61 3.16
CA ALA A 56 6.94 18.32 2.26
C ALA A 56 8.41 18.21 2.70
N ILE A 57 8.70 18.35 4.01
CA ILE A 57 10.04 18.14 4.57
C ILE A 57 10.53 16.72 4.28
N SER A 58 9.69 15.71 4.53
CA SER A 58 10.04 14.31 4.24
C SER A 58 10.42 14.14 2.76
N MET A 59 9.58 14.61 1.85
CA MET A 59 9.84 14.50 0.42
C MET A 59 11.06 15.27 -0.04
N ALA A 60 11.30 16.47 0.52
CA ALA A 60 12.49 17.27 0.23
C ALA A 60 13.79 16.56 0.66
N LEU A 61 13.80 15.96 1.86
CA LEU A 61 14.95 15.20 2.36
C LEU A 61 15.23 13.96 1.51
N ILE A 62 14.19 13.19 1.14
CA ILE A 62 14.31 12.04 0.25
C ILE A 62 14.87 12.47 -1.10
N GLY A 63 14.29 13.49 -1.72
CA GLY A 63 14.73 14.01 -3.01
C GLY A 63 16.14 14.57 -2.95
N ALA A 64 16.52 15.30 -1.90
CA ALA A 64 17.86 15.83 -1.71
C ALA A 64 18.90 14.70 -1.61
N VAL A 65 18.66 13.66 -0.81
CA VAL A 65 19.59 12.51 -0.71
C VAL A 65 19.78 11.83 -2.06
N ALA A 66 18.72 11.62 -2.84
CA ALA A 66 18.83 11.05 -4.17
C ALA A 66 19.62 11.95 -5.11
N LEU A 67 19.35 13.27 -5.08
CA LEU A 67 20.00 14.24 -5.95
C LEU A 67 21.49 14.41 -5.63
N LEU A 68 21.89 14.30 -4.38
CA LEU A 68 23.31 14.36 -3.97
C LEU A 68 24.14 13.21 -4.57
N GLY A 69 23.54 12.12 -4.99
CA GLY A 69 24.15 11.03 -5.74
C GLY A 69 24.77 9.95 -4.86
N PRO A 70 25.79 9.22 -5.36
CA PRO A 70 26.36 8.04 -4.73
C PRO A 70 26.73 8.27 -3.26
N SER A 71 26.22 7.39 -2.39
CA SER A 71 26.34 7.54 -0.93
C SER A 71 25.99 6.22 -0.21
N ALA A 72 25.90 6.25 1.11
CA ALA A 72 25.40 5.10 1.88
C ALA A 72 23.97 4.67 1.52
N ALA A 73 23.19 5.51 0.84
CA ALA A 73 21.81 5.22 0.45
C ALA A 73 21.59 5.13 -1.07
N VAL A 74 22.42 5.79 -1.86
CA VAL A 74 22.33 5.82 -3.33
C VAL A 74 23.47 4.95 -3.90
N PRO A 75 23.16 3.95 -4.75
CA PRO A 75 24.18 3.08 -5.32
C PRO A 75 25.14 3.88 -6.22
N ASN A 76 26.38 3.41 -6.24
CA ASN A 76 27.33 3.87 -7.23
C ASN A 76 26.93 3.23 -8.57
N LEU A 77 26.39 4.05 -9.46
CA LEU A 77 26.03 3.62 -10.80
C LEU A 77 27.30 3.66 -11.68
N PRO A 78 27.44 2.74 -12.66
CA PRO A 78 28.60 2.74 -13.54
C PRO A 78 28.83 4.10 -14.19
N SER A 79 30.10 4.50 -14.35
CA SER A 79 30.50 5.76 -15.00
C SER A 79 29.89 5.85 -16.41
N GLY A 80 29.36 7.02 -16.77
CA GLY A 80 28.68 7.21 -18.05
C GLY A 80 27.17 6.95 -18.03
N PHE A 81 26.54 7.01 -16.86
CA PHE A 81 25.09 6.96 -16.71
C PHE A 81 24.49 8.35 -17.00
N PRO A 82 24.21 8.66 -18.27
CA PRO A 82 23.54 9.90 -18.60
C PRO A 82 22.04 9.77 -18.37
N TRP A 83 21.36 10.91 -18.51
CA TRP A 83 19.90 10.96 -18.62
C TRP A 83 19.27 9.59 -18.96
N PRO A 84 18.16 9.13 -18.26
CA PRO A 84 17.24 10.01 -17.55
C PRO A 84 17.39 10.04 -16.02
N LEU A 85 18.41 9.46 -15.41
CA LEU A 85 18.61 9.52 -13.97
C LEU A 85 19.59 10.65 -13.62
N PHE A 86 19.06 11.71 -12.96
CA PHE A 86 19.85 12.89 -12.58
C PHE A 86 20.38 12.78 -11.17
N TYR A 87 21.66 13.05 -10.98
CA TYR A 87 22.26 13.22 -9.65
C TYR A 87 23.56 14.01 -9.73
N LEU A 88 23.93 14.60 -8.60
CA LEU A 88 25.20 15.28 -8.41
C LEU A 88 26.26 14.25 -7.94
N HIS A 89 27.51 14.54 -8.18
CA HIS A 89 28.62 13.72 -7.69
C HIS A 89 29.22 14.35 -6.43
N SER A 90 28.38 14.65 -5.42
CA SER A 90 28.79 15.42 -4.24
C SER A 90 29.48 14.58 -3.16
N GLY A 91 29.30 13.24 -3.19
CA GLY A 91 29.89 12.34 -2.22
C GLY A 91 29.49 12.64 -0.76
N PRO A 92 28.19 12.75 -0.42
CA PRO A 92 27.78 13.15 0.91
C PRO A 92 28.19 12.09 1.95
N GLY A 93 28.62 12.55 3.13
CA GLY A 93 29.03 11.67 4.22
C GLY A 93 27.89 10.75 4.69
N SER A 94 28.22 9.49 5.03
CA SER A 94 27.24 8.47 5.42
C SER A 94 26.36 8.85 6.61
N GLY A 95 26.93 9.59 7.58
CA GLY A 95 26.18 10.09 8.75
C GLY A 95 25.10 11.09 8.35
N LEU A 96 25.42 12.07 7.49
CA LEU A 96 24.49 13.06 7.00
C LEU A 96 23.32 12.39 6.27
N VAL A 97 23.63 11.48 5.34
CA VAL A 97 22.63 10.73 4.57
C VAL A 97 21.70 9.92 5.47
N THR A 98 22.26 9.22 6.45
CA THR A 98 21.48 8.41 7.40
C THR A 98 20.52 9.28 8.22
N TRP A 99 21.02 10.38 8.80
CA TRP A 99 20.18 11.31 9.57
C TRP A 99 19.11 11.97 8.72
N CYS A 100 19.42 12.38 7.49
CA CYS A 100 18.43 12.94 6.57
C CYS A 100 17.30 11.94 6.30
N LEU A 101 17.61 10.67 6.07
CA LEU A 101 16.59 9.66 5.79
C LEU A 101 15.78 9.28 7.03
N TRP A 102 16.41 9.16 8.21
CA TRP A 102 15.67 8.91 9.44
C TRP A 102 14.76 10.08 9.82
N LEU A 103 15.21 11.32 9.65
CA LEU A 103 14.37 12.50 9.82
C LEU A 103 13.24 12.55 8.78
N ALA A 104 13.50 12.14 7.53
CA ALA A 104 12.47 12.03 6.50
C ALA A 104 11.38 11.03 6.90
N VAL A 105 11.75 9.86 7.43
CA VAL A 105 10.80 8.85 7.92
C VAL A 105 10.03 9.36 9.14
N ALA A 106 10.69 10.01 10.10
CA ALA A 106 10.03 10.59 11.27
C ALA A 106 9.05 11.70 10.85
N ALA A 107 9.44 12.58 9.93
CA ALA A 107 8.57 13.62 9.37
C ALA A 107 7.38 13.00 8.61
N ALA A 108 7.60 11.92 7.84
CA ALA A 108 6.52 11.17 7.18
C ALA A 108 5.48 10.66 8.19
N ALA A 109 5.93 9.93 9.21
CA ALA A 109 5.05 9.39 10.24
C ALA A 109 4.31 10.49 11.03
N GLY A 110 5.01 11.56 11.40
CA GLY A 110 4.43 12.74 12.05
C GLY A 110 3.41 13.46 11.17
N GLY A 111 3.74 13.65 9.88
CA GLY A 111 2.87 14.28 8.89
C GLY A 111 1.60 13.49 8.64
N LEU A 112 1.71 12.17 8.46
CA LEU A 112 0.55 11.28 8.32
C LEU A 112 -0.33 11.31 9.58
N THR A 113 0.30 11.25 10.76
CA THR A 113 -0.39 11.32 12.05
C THR A 113 -1.17 12.62 12.17
N ALA A 114 -0.53 13.77 11.95
CA ALA A 114 -1.18 15.08 12.00
C ALA A 114 -2.33 15.18 10.99
N GLY A 115 -2.13 14.69 9.75
CA GLY A 115 -3.14 14.70 8.71
C GLY A 115 -4.36 13.85 9.06
N LEU A 116 -4.18 12.63 9.55
CA LEU A 116 -5.28 11.78 9.98
C LEU A 116 -6.04 12.37 11.16
N LEU A 117 -5.35 13.03 12.11
CA LEU A 117 -5.99 13.76 13.20
C LEU A 117 -6.77 14.97 12.69
N ALA A 118 -6.24 15.69 11.68
CA ALA A 118 -6.94 16.80 11.05
C ALA A 118 -8.22 16.34 10.34
N VAL A 119 -8.16 15.22 9.61
CA VAL A 119 -9.35 14.60 8.96
C VAL A 119 -10.39 14.22 10.00
N ARG A 120 -9.99 13.64 11.13
CA ARG A 120 -10.89 13.33 12.25
C ARG A 120 -11.57 14.58 12.84
N ARG A 121 -10.92 15.75 12.73
CA ARG A 121 -11.48 17.05 13.13
C ARG A 121 -12.23 17.76 11.99
N GLY A 122 -12.48 17.05 10.87
CA GLY A 122 -13.24 17.54 9.73
C GLY A 122 -12.42 18.31 8.69
N TRP A 123 -11.09 18.10 8.62
CA TRP A 123 -10.29 18.61 7.51
C TRP A 123 -10.57 17.81 6.23
N GLN A 124 -10.96 18.52 5.20
CA GLN A 124 -11.28 17.96 3.88
C GLN A 124 -10.71 18.88 2.80
N PRO A 125 -9.41 18.77 2.48
CA PRO A 125 -8.83 19.50 1.36
C PRO A 125 -9.43 19.05 0.04
N ARG A 126 -9.25 19.83 -1.00
CA ARG A 126 -9.56 19.41 -2.36
C ARG A 126 -8.63 18.24 -2.72
N PRO A 127 -9.14 17.04 -3.08
CA PRO A 127 -8.30 15.89 -3.38
C PRO A 127 -7.28 16.15 -4.48
N GLN A 128 -7.64 17.03 -5.44
CA GLN A 128 -6.76 17.42 -6.54
C GLN A 128 -5.43 18.03 -6.07
N LEU A 129 -5.41 18.73 -4.92
CA LEU A 129 -4.17 19.29 -4.38
C LEU A 129 -3.22 18.20 -3.87
N LEU A 130 -3.74 17.17 -3.21
CA LEU A 130 -2.96 16.03 -2.76
C LEU A 130 -2.46 15.19 -3.96
N ILE A 131 -3.32 15.00 -4.97
CA ILE A 131 -2.95 14.30 -6.20
C ILE A 131 -1.88 15.07 -6.96
N ALA A 132 -2.03 16.38 -7.13
CA ALA A 132 -1.05 17.21 -7.85
C ALA A 132 0.32 17.23 -7.14
N GLY A 133 0.34 17.41 -5.81
CA GLY A 133 1.58 17.33 -5.03
C GLY A 133 2.26 15.97 -5.15
N SER A 134 1.46 14.89 -5.10
CA SER A 134 1.99 13.54 -5.30
C SER A 134 2.50 13.30 -6.72
N LEU A 135 1.82 13.81 -7.73
CA LEU A 135 2.27 13.70 -9.13
C LEU A 135 3.63 14.37 -9.31
N ILE A 136 3.82 15.57 -8.74
CA ILE A 136 5.12 16.26 -8.77
C ILE A 136 6.20 15.39 -8.08
N ALA A 137 5.89 14.82 -6.91
CA ALA A 137 6.81 13.95 -6.19
C ALA A 137 7.15 12.67 -7.00
N VAL A 138 6.15 12.02 -7.59
CA VAL A 138 6.33 10.83 -8.44
C VAL A 138 7.21 11.14 -9.64
N LEU A 139 6.92 12.22 -10.37
CA LEU A 139 7.72 12.63 -11.53
C LEU A 139 9.15 13.00 -11.13
N GLY A 140 9.32 13.74 -10.03
CA GLY A 140 10.66 14.09 -9.52
C GLY A 140 11.46 12.84 -9.13
N LEU A 141 10.89 11.95 -8.31
CA LEU A 141 11.58 10.72 -7.88
C LEU A 141 11.83 9.74 -9.02
N MET A 142 11.00 9.75 -10.07
CA MET A 142 11.20 8.91 -11.25
C MET A 142 12.51 9.25 -11.98
N LEU A 143 12.92 10.52 -11.96
CA LEU A 143 14.13 11.02 -12.60
C LEU A 143 15.38 10.91 -11.71
N LEU A 144 15.26 10.46 -10.47
CA LEU A 144 16.37 10.33 -9.52
C LEU A 144 16.80 8.86 -9.37
N PRO A 145 18.06 8.59 -8.97
CA PRO A 145 18.53 7.23 -8.71
C PRO A 145 17.74 6.55 -7.58
N PRO A 146 17.81 5.20 -7.46
CA PRO A 146 17.18 4.49 -6.35
C PRO A 146 17.85 4.81 -5.01
N ILE A 147 17.06 4.80 -3.93
CA ILE A 147 17.50 5.03 -2.54
C ILE A 147 17.19 3.81 -1.68
N GLY A 148 18.14 3.44 -0.83
CA GLY A 148 17.94 2.45 0.24
C GLY A 148 17.85 1.00 -0.23
N SER A 149 17.87 0.76 -1.54
CA SER A 149 17.90 -0.59 -2.13
C SER A 149 18.63 -0.59 -3.46
N LYS A 150 19.17 -1.75 -3.81
CA LYS A 150 19.75 -2.06 -5.12
C LYS A 150 18.85 -2.96 -5.97
N ASP A 151 17.67 -3.32 -5.47
CA ASP A 151 16.78 -4.28 -6.13
C ASP A 151 16.39 -3.82 -7.56
N LEU A 152 16.22 -2.51 -7.77
CA LEU A 152 15.95 -1.97 -9.09
C LEU A 152 17.07 -2.28 -10.12
N MET A 153 18.32 -2.39 -9.64
CA MET A 153 19.45 -2.76 -10.49
C MET A 153 19.38 -4.25 -10.86
N ASP A 154 19.06 -5.11 -9.89
CA ASP A 154 18.88 -6.54 -10.13
C ASP A 154 17.66 -6.81 -11.02
N ASP A 155 16.56 -6.05 -10.84
CA ASP A 155 15.38 -6.07 -11.72
C ASP A 155 15.76 -5.74 -13.18
N ALA A 156 16.66 -4.77 -13.38
CA ALA A 156 17.14 -4.43 -14.72
C ALA A 156 17.96 -5.59 -15.33
N VAL A 157 18.76 -6.30 -14.52
CA VAL A 157 19.52 -7.46 -14.99
C VAL A 157 18.60 -8.63 -15.32
N TYR A 158 17.61 -8.95 -14.47
CA TYR A 158 16.64 -10.01 -14.77
C TYR A 158 15.84 -9.70 -16.05
N GLY A 159 15.41 -8.46 -16.23
CA GLY A 159 14.76 -8.01 -17.46
C GLY A 159 15.66 -8.15 -18.68
N ARG A 160 16.95 -7.87 -18.54
CA ARG A 160 17.93 -8.03 -19.63
C ARG A 160 18.17 -9.49 -20.00
N ILE A 161 18.28 -10.39 -19.01
CA ILE A 161 18.38 -11.82 -19.21
C ILE A 161 17.21 -12.30 -20.07
N ALA A 162 15.98 -11.92 -19.74
CA ALA A 162 14.78 -12.27 -20.50
C ALA A 162 14.81 -11.66 -21.91
N ALA A 163 15.14 -10.39 -22.05
CA ALA A 163 15.20 -9.69 -23.34
C ALA A 163 16.27 -10.24 -24.30
N ARG A 164 17.27 -10.94 -23.77
CA ARG A 164 18.27 -11.68 -24.55
C ARG A 164 17.85 -13.12 -24.86
N GLY A 165 16.62 -13.51 -24.53
CA GLY A 165 16.07 -14.84 -24.81
C GLY A 165 16.50 -15.92 -23.83
N TYR A 166 17.14 -15.56 -22.71
CA TYR A 166 17.47 -16.51 -21.64
C TYR A 166 16.34 -16.57 -20.61
N SER A 167 16.18 -17.74 -19.98
CA SER A 167 15.26 -17.85 -18.84
C SER A 167 15.89 -17.27 -17.57
N PRO A 168 15.34 -16.20 -16.98
CA PRO A 168 15.86 -15.65 -15.73
C PRO A 168 15.61 -16.55 -14.52
N TYR A 169 14.84 -17.63 -14.69
CA TYR A 169 14.65 -18.69 -13.69
C TYR A 169 15.72 -19.77 -13.74
N LYS A 170 16.59 -19.74 -14.76
CA LYS A 170 17.69 -20.69 -14.95
C LYS A 170 19.05 -19.99 -14.91
N VAL A 171 19.15 -18.86 -15.60
CA VAL A 171 20.40 -18.09 -15.74
C VAL A 171 20.46 -17.07 -14.60
N THR A 172 21.51 -17.14 -13.78
CA THR A 172 21.74 -16.18 -12.71
C THR A 172 22.39 -14.90 -13.26
N PRO A 173 22.28 -13.76 -12.56
CA PRO A 173 23.00 -12.54 -12.94
C PRO A 173 24.52 -12.73 -13.08
N LYS A 174 25.13 -13.63 -12.30
CA LYS A 174 26.56 -13.97 -12.38
C LYS A 174 26.86 -14.73 -13.67
N ASP A 175 26.05 -15.73 -14.00
CA ASP A 175 26.24 -16.51 -15.23
C ASP A 175 26.04 -15.63 -16.47
N PHE A 176 25.04 -14.74 -16.42
CA PHE A 176 24.77 -13.78 -17.49
C PHE A 176 25.94 -12.78 -17.69
N ALA A 177 26.66 -12.41 -16.63
CA ALA A 177 27.81 -11.52 -16.74
C ALA A 177 28.94 -12.10 -17.61
N ALA A 178 29.03 -13.44 -17.75
CA ALA A 178 30.00 -14.09 -18.63
C ALA A 178 29.74 -13.81 -20.12
N THR A 179 28.54 -13.33 -20.48
CA THR A 179 28.22 -12.94 -21.88
C THR A 179 28.83 -11.62 -22.31
N GLY A 180 29.35 -10.82 -21.35
CA GLY A 180 29.87 -9.47 -21.62
C GLY A 180 28.79 -8.40 -21.82
N ASP A 181 27.50 -8.72 -21.55
CA ASP A 181 26.42 -7.72 -21.68
C ASP A 181 26.64 -6.55 -20.70
N PRO A 182 26.58 -5.29 -21.15
CA PRO A 182 26.90 -4.13 -20.32
C PRO A 182 25.95 -3.96 -19.12
N ILE A 183 24.68 -4.41 -19.24
CA ILE A 183 23.69 -4.32 -18.15
C ILE A 183 23.99 -5.32 -17.04
N ALA A 184 24.67 -6.44 -17.33
CA ALA A 184 25.08 -7.40 -16.33
C ALA A 184 25.97 -6.80 -15.23
N ASN A 185 26.64 -5.67 -15.48
CA ASN A 185 27.45 -4.95 -14.49
C ASN A 185 26.61 -4.27 -13.40
N LEU A 186 25.29 -4.16 -13.57
CA LEU A 186 24.38 -3.69 -12.54
C LEU A 186 24.10 -4.73 -11.45
N ARG A 187 24.43 -6.01 -11.68
CA ARG A 187 24.17 -7.08 -10.70
C ARG A 187 24.75 -6.75 -9.33
N THR A 188 23.99 -7.06 -8.30
CA THR A 188 24.43 -6.88 -6.91
C THR A 188 25.07 -8.15 -6.38
N ARG A 189 25.98 -8.01 -5.41
CA ARG A 189 26.61 -9.18 -4.76
C ARG A 189 25.59 -10.07 -4.05
N HIS A 190 24.49 -9.47 -3.59
CA HIS A 190 23.48 -10.18 -2.81
C HIS A 190 22.69 -11.18 -3.67
N TRP A 191 22.29 -10.76 -4.88
CA TRP A 191 21.43 -11.55 -5.76
C TRP A 191 22.15 -12.19 -6.96
N GLN A 192 23.47 -11.98 -7.10
CA GLN A 192 24.21 -12.44 -8.29
C GLN A 192 24.15 -13.95 -8.56
N ASN A 193 23.97 -14.76 -7.52
CA ASN A 193 23.93 -16.22 -7.62
C ASN A 193 22.52 -16.79 -7.62
N ASP A 194 21.50 -15.93 -7.57
CA ASP A 194 20.11 -16.33 -7.44
C ASP A 194 19.33 -16.07 -8.73
N PRO A 195 18.54 -17.05 -9.20
CA PRO A 195 17.58 -16.82 -10.29
C PRO A 195 16.49 -15.83 -9.84
N SER A 196 15.74 -15.30 -10.81
CA SER A 196 14.66 -14.34 -10.54
C SER A 196 13.61 -14.90 -9.56
N PRO A 197 13.31 -14.20 -8.46
CA PRO A 197 12.29 -14.61 -7.49
C PRO A 197 10.87 -14.17 -7.89
N TYR A 198 10.74 -13.49 -8.99
CA TYR A 198 9.50 -12.85 -9.41
C TYR A 198 8.59 -13.78 -10.19
N GLY A 199 7.29 -13.50 -10.17
CA GLY A 199 6.33 -14.20 -11.00
C GLY A 199 6.52 -13.90 -12.50
N PRO A 200 5.98 -14.75 -13.38
CA PRO A 200 6.25 -14.65 -14.82
C PRO A 200 5.81 -13.33 -15.45
N LEU A 201 4.69 -12.75 -15.02
CA LEU A 201 4.24 -11.46 -15.56
C LEU A 201 5.14 -10.30 -15.11
N MET A 202 5.76 -10.39 -13.92
CA MET A 202 6.77 -9.43 -13.50
C MET A 202 8.00 -9.50 -14.41
N THR A 203 8.45 -10.70 -14.75
CA THR A 203 9.54 -10.90 -15.70
C THR A 203 9.23 -10.25 -17.05
N VAL A 204 8.00 -10.38 -17.56
CA VAL A 204 7.57 -9.71 -18.81
C VAL A 204 7.65 -8.18 -18.68
N THR A 205 7.27 -7.60 -17.53
CA THR A 205 7.39 -6.14 -17.34
C THR A 205 8.85 -5.68 -17.27
N GLN A 206 9.73 -6.48 -16.69
CA GLN A 206 11.17 -6.22 -16.63
C GLN A 206 11.81 -6.37 -18.02
N GLU A 207 11.43 -7.40 -18.79
CA GLU A 207 11.84 -7.61 -20.16
C GLU A 207 11.43 -6.45 -21.06
N ALA A 208 10.17 -6.00 -20.97
CA ALA A 208 9.66 -4.85 -21.72
C ALA A 208 10.45 -3.57 -21.42
N ALA A 209 10.79 -3.32 -20.14
CA ALA A 209 11.62 -2.18 -19.74
C ALA A 209 13.01 -2.26 -20.39
N SER A 210 13.63 -3.45 -20.40
CA SER A 210 14.94 -3.67 -21.05
C SER A 210 14.85 -3.52 -22.57
N GLY A 211 13.80 -4.02 -23.21
CA GLY A 211 13.57 -3.88 -24.65
C GLY A 211 13.44 -2.43 -25.09
N LEU A 212 12.70 -1.60 -24.32
CA LEU A 212 12.54 -0.16 -24.58
C LEU A 212 13.83 0.63 -24.33
N ALA A 213 14.71 0.15 -23.46
CA ALA A 213 15.92 0.81 -23.05
C ALA A 213 17.14 0.51 -23.94
N GLY A 214 17.11 -0.58 -24.71
CA GLY A 214 18.28 -1.08 -25.44
C GLY A 214 19.42 -1.45 -24.47
N ASP A 215 20.64 -1.02 -24.76
CA ASP A 215 21.83 -1.35 -23.98
C ASP A 215 22.10 -0.40 -22.80
N SER A 216 21.12 0.44 -22.42
CA SER A 216 21.25 1.42 -21.35
C SER A 216 20.59 0.94 -20.05
N GLY A 217 21.41 0.64 -19.04
CA GLY A 217 20.92 0.30 -17.71
C GLY A 217 20.14 1.45 -17.04
N ALA A 218 20.54 2.70 -17.25
CA ALA A 218 19.82 3.87 -16.75
C ALA A 218 18.41 3.97 -17.34
N LYS A 219 18.28 3.79 -18.65
CA LYS A 219 16.97 3.78 -19.31
C LYS A 219 16.13 2.59 -18.86
N THR A 220 16.74 1.41 -18.63
CA THR A 220 16.02 0.25 -18.09
C THR A 220 15.44 0.56 -16.71
N MET A 221 16.25 1.08 -15.78
CA MET A 221 15.77 1.49 -14.46
C MET A 221 14.71 2.59 -14.53
N PHE A 222 14.85 3.55 -15.47
CA PHE A 222 13.82 4.57 -15.69
C PHE A 222 12.49 3.96 -16.13
N TRP A 223 12.47 3.05 -17.08
CA TRP A 223 11.24 2.39 -17.54
C TRP A 223 10.60 1.54 -16.45
N LEU A 224 11.39 0.86 -15.61
CA LEU A 224 10.87 0.17 -14.43
C LEU A 224 10.19 1.14 -13.47
N LYS A 225 10.76 2.34 -13.24
CA LYS A 225 10.11 3.39 -12.44
C LYS A 225 8.88 3.97 -13.12
N VAL A 226 8.83 4.04 -14.45
CA VAL A 226 7.62 4.44 -15.19
C VAL A 226 6.48 3.47 -14.92
N TRP A 227 6.71 2.16 -14.98
CA TRP A 227 5.69 1.15 -14.65
C TRP A 227 5.21 1.31 -13.20
N ASN A 228 6.13 1.51 -12.26
CA ASN A 228 5.80 1.75 -10.86
C ASN A 228 4.98 3.04 -10.68
N ALA A 229 5.33 4.12 -11.37
CA ALA A 229 4.61 5.39 -11.33
C ALA A 229 3.18 5.25 -11.86
N LEU A 230 3.02 4.60 -13.01
CA LEU A 230 1.69 4.34 -13.60
C LEU A 230 0.81 3.51 -12.65
N ALA A 231 1.35 2.44 -12.07
CA ALA A 231 0.63 1.61 -11.12
C ALA A 231 0.28 2.39 -9.83
N PHE A 232 1.22 3.17 -9.28
CA PHE A 232 0.99 3.98 -8.08
C PHE A 232 -0.13 4.99 -8.27
N LEU A 233 -0.11 5.71 -9.40
CA LEU A 233 -1.14 6.69 -9.75
C LEU A 233 -2.48 6.02 -10.10
N ALA A 234 -2.46 4.84 -10.72
CA ALA A 234 -3.66 4.06 -10.98
C ALA A 234 -4.34 3.60 -9.68
N VAL A 235 -3.57 3.18 -8.67
CA VAL A 235 -4.10 2.87 -7.32
C VAL A 235 -4.70 4.13 -6.69
N ALA A 236 -4.01 5.28 -6.76
CA ALA A 236 -4.54 6.55 -6.25
C ALA A 236 -5.89 6.90 -6.89
N LEU A 237 -5.99 6.75 -8.21
CA LEU A 237 -7.22 7.01 -8.98
C LEU A 237 -8.33 6.00 -8.67
N ALA A 238 -7.98 4.72 -8.49
CA ALA A 238 -8.93 3.68 -8.11
C ALA A 238 -9.54 3.97 -6.73
N LEU A 239 -8.71 4.28 -5.73
CA LEU A 239 -9.15 4.66 -4.39
C LEU A 239 -10.01 5.94 -4.40
N ASP A 240 -9.62 6.94 -5.19
CA ASP A 240 -10.37 8.18 -5.37
C ASP A 240 -11.79 7.90 -5.89
N ARG A 241 -11.92 7.06 -6.92
CA ARG A 241 -13.21 6.66 -7.48
C ARG A 241 -14.05 5.81 -6.53
N MET A 242 -13.41 4.84 -5.86
CA MET A 242 -14.10 3.95 -4.93
C MET A 242 -14.70 4.70 -3.74
N LEU A 243 -14.08 5.81 -3.32
CA LEU A 243 -14.47 6.58 -2.14
C LEU A 243 -15.08 7.96 -2.47
N ARG A 244 -15.47 8.19 -3.72
CA ARG A 244 -15.97 9.51 -4.19
C ARG A 244 -17.19 10.02 -3.42
N SER A 245 -18.01 9.14 -2.87
CA SER A 245 -19.23 9.47 -2.13
C SER A 245 -18.99 9.89 -0.66
N ASP A 246 -17.76 9.64 -0.13
CA ASP A 246 -17.41 9.96 1.26
C ASP A 246 -16.15 10.85 1.29
N PRO A 247 -16.29 12.18 1.36
CA PRO A 247 -15.15 13.11 1.31
C PRO A 247 -14.12 12.89 2.42
N ALA A 248 -14.54 12.46 3.61
CA ALA A 248 -13.62 12.23 4.73
C ALA A 248 -12.78 10.97 4.50
N ARG A 249 -13.40 9.86 4.08
CA ARG A 249 -12.69 8.64 3.70
C ARG A 249 -11.80 8.85 2.49
N ARG A 250 -12.26 9.61 1.51
CA ARG A 250 -11.50 9.99 0.31
C ARG A 250 -10.23 10.75 0.68
N THR A 251 -10.33 11.78 1.54
CA THR A 251 -9.15 12.53 2.04
C THR A 251 -8.20 11.61 2.81
N ARG A 252 -8.74 10.74 3.69
CA ARG A 252 -7.93 9.76 4.43
C ARG A 252 -7.20 8.80 3.49
N ALA A 253 -7.86 8.35 2.42
CA ALA A 253 -7.23 7.47 1.43
C ALA A 253 -6.06 8.16 0.71
N HIS A 254 -6.20 9.43 0.35
CA HIS A 254 -5.09 10.19 -0.22
C HIS A 254 -3.93 10.38 0.75
N LEU A 255 -4.19 10.53 2.06
CA LEU A 255 -3.12 10.58 3.05
C LEU A 255 -2.44 9.22 3.24
N LEU A 256 -3.21 8.13 3.25
CA LEU A 256 -2.66 6.79 3.45
C LEU A 256 -1.94 6.22 2.22
N TRP A 257 -2.25 6.70 1.02
CA TRP A 257 -1.64 6.24 -0.22
C TRP A 257 -0.96 7.36 -1.00
N THR A 258 -1.74 8.26 -1.59
CA THR A 258 -1.29 9.19 -2.62
C THR A 258 -0.20 10.15 -2.12
N ALA A 259 -0.43 10.80 -0.97
CA ALA A 259 0.49 11.73 -0.34
C ALA A 259 1.29 11.11 0.82
N ASN A 260 1.44 9.79 0.82
CA ASN A 260 2.17 9.06 1.84
C ASN A 260 3.66 8.99 1.51
N PRO A 261 4.54 9.72 2.22
CA PRO A 261 5.97 9.71 1.90
C PRO A 261 6.63 8.34 2.13
N LEU A 262 6.11 7.50 3.04
CA LEU A 262 6.63 6.14 3.25
C LEU A 262 6.37 5.26 2.03
N MET A 263 5.22 5.42 1.38
CA MET A 263 4.90 4.69 0.15
C MET A 263 5.67 5.23 -1.05
N LEU A 264 5.81 6.55 -1.15
CA LEU A 264 6.64 7.18 -2.19
C LEU A 264 8.13 6.81 -2.03
N LEU A 265 8.61 6.71 -0.79
CA LEU A 265 9.97 6.22 -0.50
C LEU A 265 10.14 4.77 -0.97
N ALA A 266 9.23 3.88 -0.60
CA ALA A 266 9.31 2.47 -0.97
C ALA A 266 9.18 2.26 -2.49
N VAL A 267 8.14 2.83 -3.12
CA VAL A 267 7.79 2.54 -4.52
C VAL A 267 8.63 3.36 -5.50
N MET A 268 8.69 4.68 -5.28
CA MET A 268 9.31 5.57 -6.27
C MET A 268 10.79 5.80 -6.02
N ALA A 269 11.17 6.10 -4.76
CA ALA A 269 12.55 6.30 -4.40
C ALA A 269 13.33 4.98 -4.32
N GLY A 270 12.80 3.94 -3.68
CA GLY A 270 13.40 2.61 -3.64
C GLY A 270 13.31 1.83 -4.95
N GLY A 271 12.32 2.14 -5.79
CA GLY A 271 12.12 1.49 -7.08
C GLY A 271 11.45 0.11 -7.01
N HIS A 272 10.78 -0.21 -5.89
CA HIS A 272 10.21 -1.57 -5.70
C HIS A 272 8.93 -1.76 -6.52
N ASN A 273 8.88 -2.89 -7.22
CA ASN A 273 7.87 -3.24 -8.21
C ASN A 273 6.56 -3.83 -7.63
N ASP A 274 6.47 -3.98 -6.31
CA ASP A 274 5.29 -4.55 -5.63
C ASP A 274 3.98 -3.81 -5.96
N VAL A 275 4.07 -2.53 -6.24
CA VAL A 275 2.92 -1.69 -6.62
C VAL A 275 2.17 -2.20 -7.85
N LEU A 276 2.87 -2.92 -8.74
CA LEU A 276 2.25 -3.56 -9.92
C LEU A 276 1.24 -4.65 -9.51
N GLY A 277 1.52 -5.39 -8.43
CA GLY A 277 0.55 -6.33 -7.87
C GLY A 277 -0.57 -5.62 -7.09
N VAL A 278 -0.25 -4.51 -6.41
CA VAL A 278 -1.23 -3.74 -5.61
C VAL A 278 -2.38 -3.24 -6.47
N ILE A 279 -2.11 -2.69 -7.68
CA ILE A 279 -3.19 -2.17 -8.53
C ILE A 279 -4.18 -3.27 -8.90
N PHE A 280 -3.70 -4.45 -9.27
CA PHE A 280 -4.60 -5.56 -9.61
C PHE A 280 -5.35 -6.09 -8.38
N GLY A 281 -4.70 -6.13 -7.21
CA GLY A 281 -5.36 -6.44 -5.94
C GLY A 281 -6.49 -5.46 -5.61
N VAL A 282 -6.26 -4.15 -5.75
CA VAL A 282 -7.28 -3.11 -5.53
C VAL A 282 -8.41 -3.21 -6.55
N LEU A 283 -8.09 -3.44 -7.82
CA LEU A 283 -9.11 -3.64 -8.86
C LEU A 283 -9.93 -4.91 -8.65
N ALA A 284 -9.31 -5.99 -8.14
CA ALA A 284 -10.02 -7.21 -7.77
C ALA A 284 -11.06 -6.96 -6.66
N LEU A 285 -10.68 -6.18 -5.63
CA LEU A 285 -11.58 -5.76 -4.56
C LEU A 285 -12.70 -4.84 -5.09
N ALA A 286 -12.38 -3.96 -6.04
CA ALA A 286 -13.36 -3.07 -6.67
C ALA A 286 -14.35 -3.84 -7.58
N ALA A 287 -13.91 -4.92 -8.21
CA ALA A 287 -14.73 -5.79 -9.05
C ALA A 287 -15.68 -6.65 -8.22
N PHE A 288 -15.25 -7.12 -7.03
CA PHE A 288 -16.03 -8.00 -6.16
C PHE A 288 -17.04 -7.23 -5.30
N ARG A 289 -18.06 -6.63 -5.94
CA ARG A 289 -19.12 -5.89 -5.24
C ARG A 289 -20.29 -6.75 -4.77
N ARG A 290 -20.53 -7.84 -5.47
CA ARG A 290 -21.59 -8.81 -5.19
C ARG A 290 -21.01 -10.21 -5.23
N ALA A 291 -21.56 -11.09 -4.40
CA ALA A 291 -21.15 -12.50 -4.38
C ALA A 291 -21.89 -13.31 -5.45
N ASP A 292 -21.67 -12.97 -6.73
CA ASP A 292 -22.18 -13.68 -7.91
C ASP A 292 -21.03 -14.20 -8.79
N PHE A 293 -21.37 -15.00 -9.80
CA PHE A 293 -20.37 -15.65 -10.66
C PHE A 293 -19.52 -14.64 -11.44
N MET A 294 -20.12 -13.63 -12.05
CA MET A 294 -19.40 -12.68 -12.92
C MET A 294 -18.47 -11.75 -12.14
N ASN A 295 -18.94 -11.23 -10.97
CA ASN A 295 -18.08 -10.47 -10.08
C ASN A 295 -16.94 -11.35 -9.52
N GLY A 296 -17.21 -12.63 -9.23
CA GLY A 296 -16.19 -13.59 -8.84
C GLY A 296 -15.18 -13.83 -9.96
N LEU A 297 -15.65 -14.06 -11.18
CA LEU A 297 -14.79 -14.32 -12.35
C LEU A 297 -13.84 -13.14 -12.62
N LEU A 298 -14.37 -11.91 -12.69
CA LEU A 298 -13.55 -10.73 -12.93
C LEU A 298 -12.56 -10.49 -11.77
N ALA A 299 -13.00 -10.62 -10.53
CA ALA A 299 -12.12 -10.51 -9.37
C ALA A 299 -11.06 -11.61 -9.37
N GLY A 300 -11.40 -12.83 -9.81
CA GLY A 300 -10.46 -13.94 -9.97
C GLY A 300 -9.37 -13.66 -11.01
N VAL A 301 -9.74 -13.16 -12.17
CA VAL A 301 -8.79 -12.75 -13.22
C VAL A 301 -7.81 -11.71 -12.67
N LEU A 302 -8.33 -10.66 -12.02
CA LEU A 302 -7.50 -9.58 -11.47
C LEU A 302 -6.61 -10.07 -10.30
N ALA A 303 -7.15 -10.89 -9.40
CA ALA A 303 -6.35 -11.49 -8.33
C ALA A 303 -5.30 -12.47 -8.87
N GLY A 304 -5.63 -13.28 -9.87
CA GLY A 304 -4.69 -14.14 -10.57
C GLY A 304 -3.56 -13.34 -11.21
N THR A 305 -3.87 -12.21 -11.84
CA THR A 305 -2.87 -11.29 -12.39
C THR A 305 -1.93 -10.75 -11.31
N ALA A 306 -2.46 -10.37 -10.13
CA ALA A 306 -1.63 -9.95 -9.01
C ALA A 306 -0.71 -11.08 -8.51
N ILE A 307 -1.19 -12.32 -8.45
CA ILE A 307 -0.42 -13.50 -8.02
C ILE A 307 0.73 -13.81 -8.99
N VAL A 308 0.48 -13.75 -10.31
CA VAL A 308 1.53 -14.02 -11.31
C VAL A 308 2.54 -12.88 -11.46
N LEU A 309 2.27 -11.73 -10.87
CA LEU A 309 3.26 -10.67 -10.63
C LEU A 309 4.12 -11.01 -9.40
N LYS A 310 3.46 -11.31 -8.26
CA LYS A 310 4.16 -11.63 -7.01
C LYS A 310 3.27 -12.46 -6.08
N ALA A 311 3.75 -13.62 -5.66
CA ALA A 311 2.99 -14.62 -4.89
C ALA A 311 2.26 -14.10 -3.63
N PRO A 312 2.82 -13.19 -2.79
CA PRO A 312 2.13 -12.68 -1.59
C PRO A 312 0.75 -12.05 -1.85
N PHE A 313 0.46 -11.61 -3.08
CA PHE A 313 -0.87 -11.11 -3.44
C PHE A 313 -1.96 -12.19 -3.42
N GLY A 314 -1.58 -13.46 -3.31
CA GLY A 314 -2.51 -14.55 -2.99
C GLY A 314 -3.32 -14.32 -1.71
N LEU A 315 -2.81 -13.53 -0.75
CA LEU A 315 -3.54 -13.13 0.46
C LEU A 315 -4.78 -12.27 0.14
N VAL A 316 -4.72 -11.44 -0.90
CA VAL A 316 -5.89 -10.68 -1.38
C VAL A 316 -6.88 -11.64 -2.03
N GLY A 317 -6.40 -12.60 -2.82
CA GLY A 317 -7.22 -13.68 -3.40
C GLY A 317 -7.91 -14.54 -2.32
N ALA A 318 -7.21 -14.89 -1.26
CA ALA A 318 -7.79 -15.59 -0.11
C ALA A 318 -8.85 -14.74 0.62
N GLY A 319 -8.63 -13.43 0.73
CA GLY A 319 -9.62 -12.49 1.25
C GLY A 319 -10.91 -12.45 0.42
N LEU A 320 -10.79 -12.50 -0.91
CA LEU A 320 -11.92 -12.62 -1.83
C LEU A 320 -12.65 -13.95 -1.64
N ALA A 321 -11.92 -15.05 -1.50
CA ALA A 321 -12.51 -16.38 -1.25
C ALA A 321 -13.28 -16.42 0.07
N ILE A 322 -12.75 -15.84 1.15
CA ILE A 322 -13.45 -15.71 2.44
C ILE A 322 -14.74 -14.89 2.28
N ALA A 323 -14.71 -13.79 1.53
CA ALA A 323 -15.90 -12.99 1.27
C ALA A 323 -16.95 -13.75 0.43
N ALA A 324 -16.51 -14.64 -0.46
CA ALA A 324 -17.33 -15.45 -1.34
C ALA A 324 -17.84 -16.77 -0.69
N ILE A 325 -17.37 -17.13 0.51
CA ILE A 325 -17.51 -18.49 1.08
C ILE A 325 -18.94 -19.01 1.14
N ARG A 326 -19.92 -18.11 1.26
CA ARG A 326 -21.35 -18.46 1.30
C ARG A 326 -22.02 -18.49 -0.09
N SER A 327 -21.28 -18.22 -1.17
CA SER A 327 -21.76 -18.23 -2.54
C SER A 327 -20.93 -19.15 -3.41
N PRO A 328 -21.35 -20.41 -3.63
CA PRO A 328 -20.62 -21.35 -4.48
C PRO A 328 -20.40 -20.82 -5.89
N ARG A 329 -21.35 -20.05 -6.44
CA ARG A 329 -21.23 -19.42 -7.76
C ARG A 329 -20.11 -18.39 -7.81
N ALA A 330 -20.01 -17.54 -6.77
CA ALA A 330 -18.93 -16.56 -6.67
C ALA A 330 -17.56 -17.23 -6.48
N LEU A 331 -17.48 -18.29 -5.66
CA LEU A 331 -16.26 -19.10 -5.50
C LEU A 331 -15.84 -19.77 -6.81
N ALA A 332 -16.79 -20.36 -7.55
CA ALA A 332 -16.52 -20.96 -8.84
C ALA A 332 -16.00 -19.92 -9.85
N GLY A 333 -16.63 -18.73 -9.91
CA GLY A 333 -16.15 -17.64 -10.74
C GLY A 333 -14.74 -17.21 -10.35
N LEU A 334 -14.47 -16.99 -9.05
CA LEU A 334 -13.17 -16.59 -8.53
C LEU A 334 -12.07 -17.62 -8.86
N ALA A 335 -12.36 -18.91 -8.65
CA ALA A 335 -11.44 -19.99 -8.97
C ALA A 335 -11.18 -20.07 -10.47
N LEU A 336 -12.23 -20.05 -11.29
CA LEU A 336 -12.10 -20.11 -12.76
C LEU A 336 -11.29 -18.92 -13.29
N GLY A 337 -11.61 -17.70 -12.87
CA GLY A 337 -10.89 -16.49 -13.27
C GLY A 337 -9.42 -16.51 -12.84
N GLY A 338 -9.14 -16.91 -11.60
CA GLY A 338 -7.78 -17.04 -11.08
C GLY A 338 -6.99 -18.13 -11.83
N CYS A 339 -7.56 -19.31 -12.00
CA CYS A 339 -6.92 -20.41 -12.72
C CYS A 339 -6.69 -20.09 -14.21
N ALA A 340 -7.62 -19.36 -14.85
CA ALA A 340 -7.47 -18.94 -16.23
C ALA A 340 -6.26 -18.04 -16.48
N VAL A 341 -5.76 -17.35 -15.45
CA VAL A 341 -4.54 -16.54 -15.53
C VAL A 341 -3.32 -17.31 -15.01
N VAL A 342 -3.42 -17.89 -13.82
CA VAL A 342 -2.27 -18.48 -13.12
C VAL A 342 -1.75 -19.71 -13.85
N LEU A 343 -2.65 -20.64 -14.23
CA LEU A 343 -2.23 -21.91 -14.82
C LEU A 343 -1.50 -21.75 -16.16
N PRO A 344 -2.04 -21.03 -17.17
CA PRO A 344 -1.33 -20.88 -18.44
C PRO A 344 -0.04 -20.08 -18.29
N THR A 345 -0.03 -19.05 -17.42
CA THR A 345 1.15 -18.21 -17.21
C THR A 345 2.32 -19.03 -16.64
N TYR A 346 2.08 -19.86 -15.62
CA TYR A 346 3.13 -20.74 -15.08
C TYR A 346 3.42 -21.95 -15.96
N ALA A 347 2.45 -22.45 -16.73
CA ALA A 347 2.70 -23.50 -17.70
C ALA A 347 3.68 -23.04 -18.80
N LEU A 348 3.53 -21.80 -19.28
CA LEU A 348 4.44 -21.19 -20.25
C LEU A 348 5.83 -20.89 -19.66
N ALA A 349 5.89 -20.40 -18.41
CA ALA A 349 7.15 -20.07 -17.74
C ALA A 349 7.95 -21.32 -17.30
N GLY A 350 7.27 -22.46 -17.13
CA GLY A 350 7.87 -23.74 -16.79
C GLY A 350 8.10 -23.97 -15.29
N LYS A 351 8.51 -25.19 -14.95
CA LYS A 351 8.69 -25.64 -13.55
C LYS A 351 9.70 -24.79 -12.76
N LEU A 352 10.73 -24.29 -13.42
CA LEU A 352 11.75 -23.47 -12.76
C LEU A 352 11.19 -22.15 -12.20
N ALA A 353 10.19 -21.56 -12.87
CA ALA A 353 9.52 -20.37 -12.35
C ALA A 353 8.77 -20.67 -11.05
N ILE A 354 8.11 -21.83 -10.95
CA ILE A 354 7.43 -22.26 -9.71
C ILE A 354 8.46 -22.45 -8.60
N THR A 355 9.56 -23.18 -8.89
CA THR A 355 10.62 -23.43 -7.91
C THR A 355 11.26 -22.13 -7.43
N ALA A 356 11.58 -21.21 -8.34
CA ALA A 356 12.21 -19.93 -8.00
C ALA A 356 11.32 -19.09 -7.06
N VAL A 357 10.04 -18.95 -7.40
CA VAL A 357 9.08 -18.20 -6.58
C VAL A 357 8.86 -18.85 -5.20
N THR A 358 8.86 -20.18 -5.10
CA THR A 358 8.64 -20.88 -3.83
C THR A 358 9.90 -21.02 -2.98
N SER A 359 11.10 -21.04 -3.58
CA SER A 359 12.37 -21.16 -2.84
C SER A 359 12.80 -19.89 -2.10
N GLU A 360 12.27 -18.73 -2.47
CA GLU A 360 12.50 -17.47 -1.76
C GLU A 360 12.01 -17.51 -0.30
N THR A 361 10.98 -18.30 -0.02
CA THR A 361 10.36 -18.38 1.30
C THR A 361 11.24 -19.07 2.37
N GLY A 362 12.40 -19.60 2.03
CA GLY A 362 13.23 -20.41 2.94
C GLY A 362 14.63 -19.87 3.29
N ARG A 363 15.02 -18.66 2.84
CA ARG A 363 16.46 -18.32 2.81
C ARG A 363 17.03 -17.59 4.02
N ALA A 364 16.32 -16.67 4.66
CA ALA A 364 16.81 -15.98 5.86
C ALA A 364 15.74 -15.17 6.58
N PHE A 365 15.88 -14.99 7.89
CA PHE A 365 15.09 -13.99 8.64
C PHE A 365 15.43 -12.58 8.19
N SER A 366 14.41 -11.75 8.04
CA SER A 366 14.67 -10.31 7.94
C SER A 366 15.24 -9.78 9.24
N THR A 367 16.32 -9.02 9.16
CA THR A 367 17.13 -8.61 10.33
C THR A 367 16.33 -7.84 11.38
N TYR A 368 15.31 -7.10 10.96
CA TYR A 368 14.48 -6.26 11.83
C TYR A 368 13.19 -6.92 12.35
N GLN A 369 12.97 -8.22 12.05
CA GLN A 369 11.76 -8.92 12.52
C GLN A 369 11.90 -9.41 13.97
N PRO A 370 10.77 -9.51 14.73
CA PRO A 370 10.77 -10.03 16.10
C PRO A 370 11.39 -11.42 16.25
N TRP A 371 11.40 -12.20 15.17
CA TRP A 371 12.03 -13.51 15.12
C TRP A 371 13.54 -13.49 15.43
N GLN A 372 14.23 -12.37 15.15
CA GLN A 372 15.62 -12.18 15.53
C GLN A 372 15.83 -12.19 17.06
N LEU A 373 14.89 -11.61 17.81
CA LEU A 373 14.92 -11.67 19.27
C LEU A 373 14.65 -13.09 19.77
N LEU A 374 13.67 -13.78 19.18
CA LEU A 374 13.37 -15.17 19.53
C LEU A 374 14.54 -16.11 19.21
N ALA A 375 15.19 -15.94 18.06
CA ALA A 375 16.37 -16.74 17.71
C ALA A 375 17.52 -16.55 18.69
N ARG A 376 17.66 -15.39 19.31
CA ARG A 376 18.65 -15.12 20.35
C ARG A 376 18.27 -15.69 21.72
N LEU A 377 16.98 -15.58 22.09
CA LEU A 377 16.49 -16.00 23.40
C LEU A 377 16.22 -17.52 23.46
N ALA A 378 15.85 -18.12 22.35
CA ALA A 378 15.51 -19.52 22.21
C ALA A 378 16.11 -20.11 20.91
N PRO A 379 17.41 -20.44 20.89
CA PRO A 379 18.08 -20.94 19.68
C PRO A 379 17.44 -22.19 19.06
N SER A 380 16.78 -23.02 19.88
CA SER A 380 16.05 -24.21 19.43
C SER A 380 14.84 -23.88 18.53
N LEU A 381 14.27 -22.69 18.65
CA LEU A 381 13.19 -22.18 17.79
C LEU A 381 13.76 -21.43 16.56
N GLY A 382 15.05 -21.19 16.55
CA GLY A 382 15.76 -20.37 15.54
C GLY A 382 16.00 -21.08 14.21
N THR A 383 15.51 -22.29 13.99
CA THR A 383 15.52 -22.90 12.65
C THR A 383 14.42 -22.26 11.80
N LEU A 384 14.75 -21.84 10.57
CA LEU A 384 13.80 -21.21 9.63
C LEU A 384 12.52 -22.02 9.48
N THR A 385 12.60 -23.33 9.32
CA THR A 385 11.44 -24.20 9.15
C THR A 385 10.47 -24.15 10.33
N ARG A 386 10.98 -24.18 11.59
CA ARG A 386 10.14 -24.08 12.78
C ARG A 386 9.54 -22.67 12.92
N ALA A 387 10.33 -21.64 12.64
CA ALA A 387 9.85 -20.27 12.67
C ALA A 387 8.76 -20.02 11.64
N ASP A 388 8.88 -20.55 10.42
CA ASP A 388 7.85 -20.44 9.38
C ASP A 388 6.55 -21.12 9.79
N GLN A 389 6.60 -22.32 10.39
CA GLN A 389 5.42 -23.04 10.89
C GLN A 389 4.71 -22.27 12.02
N VAL A 390 5.48 -21.77 12.99
CA VAL A 390 4.94 -20.97 14.10
C VAL A 390 4.38 -19.65 13.59
N ALA A 391 5.06 -19.01 12.65
CA ALA A 391 4.62 -17.75 12.02
C ALA A 391 3.32 -17.93 11.24
N LEU A 392 3.20 -19.02 10.49
CA LEU A 392 1.97 -19.36 9.78
C LEU A 392 0.81 -19.56 10.77
N ALA A 393 1.01 -20.36 11.82
CA ALA A 393 0.00 -20.59 12.85
C ALA A 393 -0.39 -19.27 13.55
N ALA A 394 0.58 -18.44 13.94
CA ALA A 394 0.34 -17.15 14.56
C ALA A 394 -0.40 -16.19 13.61
N SER A 395 -0.06 -16.21 12.30
CA SER A 395 -0.76 -15.43 11.28
C SER A 395 -2.22 -15.86 11.13
N ILE A 396 -2.50 -17.16 11.13
CA ILE A 396 -3.87 -17.68 11.04
C ILE A 396 -4.67 -17.26 12.29
N VAL A 397 -4.11 -17.41 13.48
CA VAL A 397 -4.75 -17.01 14.74
C VAL A 397 -5.02 -15.50 14.74
N LEU A 398 -4.04 -14.68 14.40
CA LEU A 398 -4.23 -13.22 14.36
C LEU A 398 -5.25 -12.82 13.29
N ALA A 399 -5.22 -13.43 12.10
CA ALA A 399 -6.21 -13.18 11.07
C ALA A 399 -7.63 -13.50 11.55
N GLY A 400 -7.81 -14.63 12.25
CA GLY A 400 -9.07 -15.02 12.90
C GLY A 400 -9.53 -14.00 13.94
N LEU A 401 -8.63 -13.56 14.83
CA LEU A 401 -8.91 -12.52 15.84
C LEU A 401 -9.28 -11.17 15.18
N LEU A 402 -8.58 -10.77 14.13
CA LEU A 402 -8.88 -9.57 13.37
C LEU A 402 -10.26 -9.68 12.70
N LEU A 403 -10.55 -10.80 12.03
CA LEU A 403 -11.86 -11.06 11.43
C LEU A 403 -12.99 -11.06 12.47
N TRP A 404 -12.72 -11.49 13.67
CA TRP A 404 -13.71 -11.45 14.76
C TRP A 404 -13.93 -10.03 15.30
N ARG A 405 -12.86 -9.23 15.47
CA ARG A 405 -12.87 -7.99 16.24
C ARG A 405 -12.81 -6.71 15.42
N MET A 406 -12.38 -6.76 14.15
CA MET A 406 -12.42 -5.59 13.30
C MET A 406 -13.86 -5.13 13.02
N PRO A 407 -14.08 -3.82 12.86
CA PRO A 407 -15.39 -3.31 12.44
C PRO A 407 -15.83 -3.93 11.12
N ALA A 408 -17.12 -3.92 10.88
CA ALA A 408 -17.65 -4.31 9.59
C ALA A 408 -16.96 -3.49 8.48
N GLY A 409 -16.54 -4.16 7.43
CA GLY A 409 -16.02 -3.52 6.24
C GLY A 409 -17.12 -2.75 5.48
N PRO A 410 -16.74 -1.97 4.49
CA PRO A 410 -17.71 -1.31 3.62
C PRO A 410 -18.56 -2.35 2.88
N ALA A 411 -19.87 -2.18 2.90
CA ALA A 411 -20.80 -3.12 2.26
C ALA A 411 -20.54 -3.22 0.74
N GLU A 412 -20.05 -2.13 0.14
CA GLU A 412 -19.73 -2.05 -1.28
C GLU A 412 -18.47 -2.86 -1.67
N PHE A 413 -17.63 -3.19 -0.69
CA PHE A 413 -16.36 -3.91 -0.89
C PHE A 413 -16.18 -5.00 0.18
N PRO A 414 -16.98 -6.06 0.15
CA PRO A 414 -17.04 -7.05 1.24
C PRO A 414 -15.72 -7.80 1.48
N ALA A 415 -14.86 -7.90 0.47
CA ALA A 415 -13.57 -8.59 0.57
C ALA A 415 -12.45 -7.76 1.21
N VAL A 416 -12.62 -6.44 1.40
CA VAL A 416 -11.56 -5.58 1.96
C VAL A 416 -11.21 -5.98 3.40
N ARG A 417 -12.19 -6.25 4.24
CA ARG A 417 -11.98 -6.65 5.64
C ARG A 417 -11.19 -7.97 5.76
N PRO A 418 -11.57 -9.08 5.10
CA PRO A 418 -10.79 -10.30 5.17
C PRO A 418 -9.40 -10.16 4.51
N ALA A 419 -9.27 -9.44 3.41
CA ALA A 419 -7.96 -9.18 2.79
C ALA A 419 -7.04 -8.40 3.75
N LEU A 420 -7.55 -7.34 4.41
CA LEU A 420 -6.79 -6.60 5.42
C LEU A 420 -6.36 -7.48 6.59
N ALA A 421 -7.25 -8.34 7.09
CA ALA A 421 -6.93 -9.24 8.20
C ALA A 421 -5.78 -10.20 7.85
N LEU A 422 -5.83 -10.80 6.66
CA LEU A 422 -4.81 -11.74 6.20
C LEU A 422 -3.47 -11.03 5.93
N VAL A 423 -3.49 -9.92 5.21
CA VAL A 423 -2.27 -9.17 4.88
C VAL A 423 -1.62 -8.62 6.14
N LEU A 424 -2.40 -8.04 7.08
CA LEU A 424 -1.85 -7.52 8.33
C LEU A 424 -1.25 -8.62 9.20
N ALA A 425 -1.94 -9.74 9.35
CA ALA A 425 -1.45 -10.88 10.11
C ALA A 425 -0.14 -11.43 9.54
N TRP A 426 -0.06 -11.56 8.22
CA TRP A 426 1.15 -11.97 7.53
C TRP A 426 2.29 -10.96 7.72
N LEU A 427 2.02 -9.66 7.57
CA LEU A 427 3.02 -8.61 7.77
C LEU A 427 3.56 -8.55 9.20
N ILE A 428 2.78 -8.96 10.20
CA ILE A 428 3.21 -8.98 11.60
C ILE A 428 4.08 -10.20 11.91
N PHE A 429 3.73 -11.37 11.40
CA PHE A 429 4.36 -12.62 11.84
C PHE A 429 5.28 -13.29 10.82
N SER A 430 5.23 -12.95 9.52
CA SER A 430 6.14 -13.58 8.56
C SER A 430 7.60 -13.30 8.93
N PRO A 431 8.45 -14.33 9.02
CA PRO A 431 9.86 -14.15 9.33
C PRO A 431 10.63 -13.41 8.23
N GLN A 432 10.14 -13.52 7.01
CA GLN A 432 10.75 -12.95 5.82
C GLN A 432 9.91 -11.77 5.34
N GLN A 433 10.25 -10.60 5.86
CA GLN A 433 9.57 -9.36 5.51
C GLN A 433 10.55 -8.39 4.85
N ARG A 434 10.03 -7.68 3.87
CA ARG A 434 10.70 -6.53 3.27
C ARG A 434 9.89 -5.28 3.61
N THR A 435 10.57 -4.16 3.80
CA THR A 435 9.92 -2.90 4.21
C THR A 435 8.89 -2.42 3.18
N TRP A 436 9.13 -2.71 1.91
CA TRP A 436 8.24 -2.32 0.82
C TRP A 436 6.98 -3.18 0.70
N TYR A 437 6.87 -4.32 1.40
CA TYR A 437 5.62 -5.10 1.44
C TYR A 437 4.47 -4.35 2.14
N ASP A 438 4.78 -3.29 2.87
CA ASP A 438 3.76 -2.40 3.44
C ASP A 438 2.87 -1.73 2.39
N VAL A 439 3.30 -1.66 1.12
CA VAL A 439 2.43 -1.16 0.02
C VAL A 439 1.16 -1.98 -0.15
N MET A 440 1.14 -3.25 0.29
CA MET A 440 -0.06 -4.10 0.23
C MET A 440 -1.14 -3.67 1.20
N ILE A 441 -0.77 -3.11 2.37
CA ILE A 441 -1.72 -2.86 3.46
C ILE A 441 -2.36 -1.48 3.40
N PHE A 442 -1.66 -0.45 2.93
CA PHE A 442 -2.17 0.92 2.96
C PHE A 442 -3.43 1.14 2.11
N PRO A 443 -3.59 0.56 0.89
CA PRO A 443 -4.84 0.64 0.14
C PRO A 443 -6.00 -0.05 0.85
N LEU A 444 -5.74 -1.18 1.52
CA LEU A 444 -6.75 -1.92 2.28
C LEU A 444 -7.23 -1.09 3.49
N LEU A 445 -6.30 -0.46 4.22
CA LEU A 445 -6.62 0.47 5.29
C LEU A 445 -7.44 1.66 4.76
N ALA A 446 -7.06 2.21 3.62
CA ALA A 446 -7.75 3.34 2.99
C ALA A 446 -9.22 3.02 2.72
N LEU A 447 -9.52 1.80 2.29
CA LEU A 447 -10.86 1.32 2.00
C LEU A 447 -11.67 0.97 3.27
N MET A 448 -11.03 0.68 4.40
CA MET A 448 -11.71 0.41 5.68
C MET A 448 -12.10 1.71 6.39
N PRO A 449 -13.06 1.69 7.32
CA PRO A 449 -13.27 2.78 8.26
C PRO A 449 -12.00 3.07 9.08
N ALA A 450 -11.82 4.32 9.52
CA ALA A 450 -10.68 4.71 10.37
C ALA A 450 -10.71 3.96 11.71
N THR A 451 -9.59 3.32 12.03
CA THR A 451 -9.41 2.54 13.25
C THR A 451 -8.05 2.84 13.90
N ARG A 452 -7.73 2.13 14.99
CA ARG A 452 -6.39 2.16 15.59
C ARG A 452 -5.35 1.46 14.72
N LEU A 453 -5.76 0.64 13.75
CA LEU A 453 -4.85 -0.01 12.82
C LEU A 453 -4.07 0.99 11.97
N ASP A 454 -4.64 2.18 11.69
CA ASP A 454 -3.94 3.24 10.98
C ASP A 454 -2.61 3.60 11.66
N TRP A 455 -2.64 3.76 13.00
CA TRP A 455 -1.46 4.12 13.79
C TRP A 455 -0.46 2.98 13.88
N ILE A 456 -0.95 1.77 14.15
CA ILE A 456 -0.11 0.57 14.22
C ILE A 456 0.65 0.40 12.91
N THR A 457 -0.03 0.56 11.77
CA THR A 457 0.59 0.39 10.46
C THR A 457 1.58 1.51 10.12
N ILE A 458 1.28 2.77 10.47
CA ILE A 458 2.21 3.89 10.27
C ILE A 458 3.47 3.68 11.11
N VAL A 459 3.34 3.33 12.40
CA VAL A 459 4.50 3.08 13.27
C VAL A 459 5.30 1.89 12.79
N ARG A 460 4.64 0.79 12.37
CA ARG A 460 5.29 -0.37 11.78
C ARG A 460 6.10 0.00 10.54
N ALA A 461 5.48 0.68 9.57
CA ALA A 461 6.14 1.07 8.33
C ALA A 461 7.32 2.02 8.58
N ALA A 462 7.17 2.98 9.50
CA ALA A 462 8.24 3.88 9.86
C ALA A 462 9.41 3.14 10.54
N ALA A 463 9.13 2.25 11.50
CA ALA A 463 10.15 1.46 12.17
C ALA A 463 10.91 0.56 11.19
N ALA A 464 10.20 -0.13 10.31
CA ALA A 464 10.79 -0.97 9.27
C ALA A 464 11.63 -0.13 8.28
N ALA A 465 11.17 1.06 7.88
CA ALA A 465 11.95 1.95 7.02
C ALA A 465 13.23 2.45 7.70
N ILE A 466 13.19 2.81 8.99
CA ILE A 466 14.38 3.19 9.77
C ILE A 466 15.38 2.03 9.80
N ALA A 467 14.91 0.80 10.00
CA ALA A 467 15.77 -0.38 10.01
C ALA A 467 16.42 -0.66 8.63
N GLN A 468 15.74 -0.36 7.55
CA GLN A 468 16.26 -0.55 6.19
C GLN A 468 17.27 0.54 5.80
N LEU A 469 17.06 1.77 6.23
CA LEU A 469 17.85 2.93 5.80
C LEU A 469 19.09 3.16 6.69
N PRO A 470 20.23 3.53 6.08
CA PRO A 470 20.44 4.02 4.72
C PRO A 470 20.37 2.96 3.63
N GLY A 471 20.35 1.69 3.96
CA GLY A 471 20.16 0.60 3.00
C GLY A 471 21.35 -0.36 2.93
N ASN A 472 21.27 -1.31 2.00
CA ASN A 472 22.30 -2.33 1.77
C ASN A 472 23.52 -1.80 0.98
N ILE A 473 23.66 -0.48 0.88
CA ILE A 473 24.59 0.15 -0.03
C ILE A 473 25.85 0.57 0.70
N THR A 474 26.44 -0.24 1.41
CA THR A 474 27.70 -0.08 2.12
C THR A 474 27.50 0.18 3.60
N PRO A 475 27.93 -0.73 4.44
CA PRO A 475 28.21 -0.35 5.81
C PRO A 475 29.19 0.81 5.73
N ALA A 476 28.92 1.86 6.46
CA ALA A 476 29.86 2.95 6.60
C ALA A 476 31.09 2.43 7.34
N ASN A 477 32.01 1.79 6.61
CA ASN A 477 33.30 1.40 7.17
C ASN A 477 34.03 2.60 7.77
N ASP A 478 33.66 3.80 7.33
CA ASP A 478 34.21 5.07 7.77
C ASP A 478 33.66 5.58 9.11
N LEU A 479 32.55 4.99 9.60
CA LEU A 479 31.87 5.42 10.82
C LEU A 479 31.51 4.21 11.71
N PRO A 480 32.46 3.69 12.51
CA PRO A 480 32.23 2.49 13.34
C PRO A 480 31.06 2.61 14.32
N TRP A 481 30.76 3.83 14.79
CA TRP A 481 29.62 4.09 15.65
C TRP A 481 28.29 3.91 14.89
N LEU A 482 28.22 4.39 13.65
CA LEU A 482 27.01 4.25 12.81
C LEU A 482 26.73 2.79 12.49
N GLN A 483 27.78 2.00 12.20
CA GLN A 483 27.64 0.57 11.98
C GLN A 483 27.13 -0.16 13.22
N ARG A 484 27.66 0.18 14.41
CA ARG A 484 27.24 -0.39 15.68
C ARG A 484 25.78 -0.03 15.99
N ASP A 485 25.43 1.26 15.85
CA ASP A 485 24.11 1.76 16.16
C ASP A 485 23.06 1.24 15.15
N PHE A 486 23.42 1.14 13.88
CA PHE A 486 22.60 0.51 12.85
C PHE A 486 22.36 -0.97 13.13
N ASN A 487 23.38 -1.71 13.56
CA ASN A 487 23.23 -3.11 13.96
C ASN A 487 22.32 -3.24 15.19
N ALA A 488 22.47 -2.37 16.20
CA ALA A 488 21.61 -2.35 17.38
C ALA A 488 20.16 -2.03 17.02
N LEU A 489 19.92 -1.06 16.14
CA LEU A 489 18.59 -0.74 15.63
C LEU A 489 17.96 -1.94 14.92
N ASN A 490 18.67 -2.58 14.01
CA ASN A 490 18.15 -3.68 13.21
C ASN A 490 17.91 -4.96 14.00
N THR A 491 18.76 -5.24 14.98
CA THR A 491 18.73 -6.55 15.65
C THR A 491 18.09 -6.52 17.03
N VAL A 492 17.83 -5.34 17.59
CA VAL A 492 17.25 -5.18 18.93
C VAL A 492 16.10 -4.17 18.93
N ALA A 493 16.36 -2.90 18.60
CA ALA A 493 15.38 -1.84 18.84
C ALA A 493 14.15 -1.98 17.95
N VAL A 494 14.30 -2.11 16.64
CA VAL A 494 13.17 -2.26 15.72
C VAL A 494 12.43 -3.59 15.93
N PRO A 495 13.10 -4.75 16.05
CA PRO A 495 12.43 -5.99 16.45
C PRO A 495 11.61 -5.87 17.74
N ALA A 496 12.13 -5.17 18.76
CA ALA A 496 11.39 -4.93 20.01
C ALA A 496 10.14 -4.06 19.78
N VAL A 497 10.25 -2.98 19.00
CA VAL A 497 9.09 -2.14 18.63
C VAL A 497 8.05 -2.96 17.89
N LEU A 498 8.44 -3.78 16.92
CA LEU A 498 7.52 -4.62 16.15
C LEU A 498 6.88 -5.71 17.02
N ALA A 499 7.63 -6.29 17.98
CA ALA A 499 7.08 -7.22 18.97
C ALA A 499 6.03 -6.54 19.86
N VAL A 500 6.31 -5.35 20.36
CA VAL A 500 5.33 -4.55 21.14
C VAL A 500 4.09 -4.24 20.31
N LEU A 501 4.24 -3.86 19.04
CA LEU A 501 3.10 -3.62 18.16
C LEU A 501 2.25 -4.88 17.96
N ALA A 502 2.89 -6.05 17.81
CA ALA A 502 2.18 -7.33 17.72
C ALA A 502 1.39 -7.63 19.00
N ILE A 503 2.00 -7.45 20.18
CA ILE A 503 1.34 -7.62 21.49
C ILE A 503 0.18 -6.64 21.64
N VAL A 504 0.38 -5.35 21.32
CA VAL A 504 -0.67 -4.33 21.36
C VAL A 504 -1.82 -4.70 20.44
N LEU A 505 -1.54 -5.16 19.22
CA LEU A 505 -2.55 -5.55 18.25
C LEU A 505 -3.38 -6.74 18.76
N VAL A 506 -2.74 -7.78 19.29
CA VAL A 506 -3.41 -8.93 19.90
C VAL A 506 -4.24 -8.48 21.11
N GLY A 507 -3.69 -7.65 22.00
CA GLY A 507 -4.41 -7.09 23.14
C GLY A 507 -5.64 -6.27 22.74
N LEU A 508 -5.55 -5.47 21.67
CA LEU A 508 -6.70 -4.75 21.11
C LEU A 508 -7.78 -5.70 20.58
N CYS A 509 -7.37 -6.80 19.95
CA CYS A 509 -8.31 -7.84 19.50
C CYS A 509 -9.00 -8.51 20.69
N LEU A 510 -8.26 -8.96 21.69
CA LEU A 510 -8.80 -9.65 22.85
C LEU A 510 -9.76 -8.76 23.66
N THR A 511 -9.43 -7.48 23.83
CA THR A 511 -10.27 -6.51 24.56
C THR A 511 -11.42 -5.92 23.75
N GLY A 512 -11.56 -6.28 22.45
CA GLY A 512 -12.60 -5.73 21.58
C GLY A 512 -12.41 -4.24 21.24
N ARG A 513 -11.23 -3.68 21.52
CA ARG A 513 -10.93 -2.25 21.34
C ARG A 513 -10.38 -1.90 19.95
N THR A 514 -10.27 -2.84 19.02
CA THR A 514 -9.93 -2.58 17.63
C THR A 514 -10.93 -1.65 16.95
N ALA A 515 -12.22 -1.83 17.25
CA ALA A 515 -13.32 -1.00 16.77
C ALA A 515 -13.52 0.30 17.57
N ALA A 516 -12.98 0.42 18.78
CA ALA A 516 -13.19 1.54 19.71
C ALA A 516 -12.37 2.79 19.36
N GLY A 517 -12.18 3.04 18.09
CA GLY A 517 -11.73 4.31 17.58
C GLY A 517 -12.91 5.01 16.93
N LEU A 518 -13.74 5.75 17.67
CA LEU A 518 -14.75 6.66 17.09
C LEU A 518 -16.08 6.02 16.60
N ALA A 519 -16.70 5.16 17.41
CA ALA A 519 -18.15 5.19 17.42
C ALA A 519 -18.56 6.63 17.75
N HIS A 520 -19.20 7.31 16.79
CA HIS A 520 -20.01 8.48 17.08
C HIS A 520 -20.70 8.21 18.41
N ARG A 521 -20.51 9.10 19.41
CA ARG A 521 -21.48 9.22 20.50
C ARG A 521 -22.84 9.29 19.81
N LYS A 522 -23.52 8.17 19.75
CA LYS A 522 -24.96 8.18 19.50
C LYS A 522 -25.48 9.17 20.51
N ILE A 523 -26.03 10.26 20.03
CA ILE A 523 -26.81 11.21 20.80
C ILE A 523 -27.88 10.36 21.47
N ARG A 524 -27.64 9.95 22.73
CA ARG A 524 -28.68 9.49 23.63
C ARG A 524 -29.50 10.73 23.93
N GLY A 525 -30.64 10.85 23.30
CA GLY A 525 -31.54 11.98 23.50
C GLY A 525 -32.56 12.15 22.37
N ALA A 526 -33.13 11.07 21.88
CA ALA A 526 -34.45 11.18 21.27
C ALA A 526 -35.48 10.83 22.38
N PRO A 527 -36.36 11.77 22.78
CA PRO A 527 -37.45 11.44 23.70
C PRO A 527 -38.36 10.41 23.02
N LYS A 528 -38.63 9.33 23.72
CA LYS A 528 -39.71 8.43 23.37
C LYS A 528 -41.01 9.23 23.40
N HIS A 529 -41.55 9.53 22.24
CA HIS A 529 -42.93 10.01 22.16
C HIS A 529 -43.84 8.92 22.74
N ALA A 530 -44.42 9.24 23.89
CA ALA A 530 -45.55 8.51 24.45
C ALA A 530 -46.71 8.55 23.42
N VAL A 531 -47.21 7.41 23.08
CA VAL A 531 -48.49 7.23 22.38
C VAL A 531 -49.55 7.50 23.43
N PRO A 532 -50.51 8.43 23.26
CA PRO A 532 -51.71 8.50 24.07
C PRO A 532 -52.66 7.38 23.65
N GLY A 533 -53.21 6.68 24.67
CA GLY A 533 -54.26 5.69 24.54
C GLY A 533 -55.60 6.29 24.11
#